data_66d0c0371911a9c97455de0608ee0adf
#
_entry.id   66d0c0371911a9c97455de0608ee0adf
#
_cell.length_a   1.000
_cell.length_b   1.000
_cell.length_c   1.000
_cell.angle_alpha   90.00
_cell.angle_beta   90.00
_cell.angle_gamma   90.00
#
_symmetry.space_group_name_H-M   'P 1'
#
loop_
_entity.id
_entity.type
_entity.pdbx_description
1 polymer ?
#
loop_
_entity_poly.entity_id
_entity_poly.type
_entity_poly.pdbx_seq_one_letter_code
_entity_poly.pdbx_strand_id
1 'polypeptide(L)'
;MLDYSSKNIQQLIRERNWNDIEEFERLKSIYTFVRDEILFGYNIDDTVCASKVLMDGYGQCNTKGTLFMALLRACNIPCRVHGFTIDKELQKGAMTGIVYKNAPRNVLHSWVEVYFEDTWYELEAFILDVQYLRKLQIKNSDCTGAFCGYGVAVKDFKHPVIDFDR
;
A
#
# COMPACT_ATOMS: atom_id res chain seq x y z
N MET A 1 2.57 0.40 -17.10
CA MET A 1 2.31 0.54 -15.67
C MET A 1 1.49 -0.62 -15.12
N LEU A 2 0.19 -0.78 -15.47
CA LEU A 2 -0.61 -1.94 -15.00
C LEU A 2 -0.46 -3.13 -15.96
N ASP A 3 0.68 -3.76 -15.96
CA ASP A 3 1.01 -4.92 -16.81
C ASP A 3 0.54 -6.24 -16.16
N TYR A 4 -0.74 -6.27 -15.76
CA TYR A 4 -1.36 -7.40 -15.05
C TYR A 4 -1.34 -8.74 -15.82
N SER A 5 -1.14 -8.71 -17.14
CA SER A 5 -0.94 -9.91 -17.95
C SER A 5 0.51 -10.41 -18.00
N SER A 6 1.43 -9.73 -17.31
CA SER A 6 2.84 -10.15 -17.26
C SER A 6 3.01 -11.54 -16.63
N LYS A 7 4.05 -12.26 -17.08
CA LYS A 7 4.26 -13.66 -16.70
C LYS A 7 4.39 -13.86 -15.18
N ASN A 8 5.13 -12.99 -14.50
CA ASN A 8 5.36 -13.10 -13.06
C ASN A 8 4.10 -12.79 -12.23
N ILE A 9 3.27 -11.80 -12.63
CA ILE A 9 1.97 -11.54 -12.00
C ILE A 9 1.04 -12.74 -12.17
N GLN A 10 0.91 -13.25 -13.39
CA GLN A 10 0.07 -14.42 -13.67
C GLN A 10 0.56 -15.68 -12.96
N GLN A 11 1.88 -15.83 -12.80
CA GLN A 11 2.46 -16.94 -12.05
C GLN A 11 2.13 -16.84 -10.56
N LEU A 12 2.28 -15.67 -9.94
CA LEU A 12 1.93 -15.42 -8.53
C LEU A 12 0.47 -15.78 -8.25
N ILE A 13 -0.46 -15.32 -9.12
CA ILE A 13 -1.90 -15.59 -8.97
C ILE A 13 -2.17 -17.10 -8.94
N ARG A 14 -1.53 -17.87 -9.85
CA ARG A 14 -1.68 -19.33 -9.87
C ARG A 14 -1.06 -20.00 -8.64
N GLU A 15 0.13 -19.58 -8.21
CA GLU A 15 0.82 -20.13 -7.03
C GLU A 15 0.03 -19.90 -5.75
N ARG A 16 -0.69 -18.78 -5.66
CA ARG A 16 -1.53 -18.42 -4.52
C ARG A 16 -2.97 -18.95 -4.63
N ASN A 17 -3.34 -19.55 -5.76
CA ASN A 17 -4.69 -20.03 -6.06
C ASN A 17 -5.77 -18.96 -5.87
N TRP A 18 -5.47 -17.70 -6.14
CA TRP A 18 -6.40 -16.60 -5.86
C TRP A 18 -7.68 -16.65 -6.71
N ASN A 19 -7.63 -17.24 -7.91
CA ASN A 19 -8.82 -17.39 -8.74
C ASN A 19 -9.78 -18.50 -8.27
N ASP A 20 -9.34 -19.37 -7.37
CA ASP A 20 -10.09 -20.56 -6.92
C ASP A 20 -10.74 -20.35 -5.54
N ILE A 21 -10.60 -19.16 -4.95
CA ILE A 21 -11.20 -18.81 -3.65
C ILE A 21 -12.29 -17.75 -3.83
N GLU A 22 -13.14 -17.63 -2.81
CA GLU A 22 -14.25 -16.69 -2.76
C GLU A 22 -13.74 -15.23 -2.89
N GLU A 23 -14.57 -14.34 -3.44
CA GLU A 23 -14.12 -12.99 -3.85
C GLU A 23 -13.61 -12.15 -2.68
N PHE A 24 -14.28 -12.17 -1.53
CA PHE A 24 -13.80 -11.44 -0.34
C PHE A 24 -12.46 -11.96 0.16
N GLU A 25 -12.31 -13.29 0.26
CA GLU A 25 -11.05 -13.92 0.69
C GLU A 25 -9.94 -13.67 -0.32
N ARG A 26 -10.26 -13.61 -1.61
CA ARG A 26 -9.34 -13.22 -2.68
C ARG A 26 -8.86 -11.79 -2.51
N LEU A 27 -9.78 -10.84 -2.33
CA LEU A 27 -9.48 -9.44 -2.10
C LEU A 27 -8.61 -9.25 -0.85
N LYS A 28 -9.00 -9.88 0.26
CA LYS A 28 -8.27 -9.85 1.53
C LYS A 28 -6.87 -10.45 1.41
N SER A 29 -6.72 -11.55 0.68
CA SER A 29 -5.43 -12.20 0.45
C SER A 29 -4.50 -11.34 -0.40
N ILE A 30 -5.00 -10.72 -1.47
CA ILE A 30 -4.23 -9.81 -2.32
C ILE A 30 -3.83 -8.56 -1.52
N TYR A 31 -4.75 -7.98 -0.75
CA TYR A 31 -4.48 -6.85 0.14
C TYR A 31 -3.35 -7.16 1.13
N THR A 32 -3.47 -8.29 1.85
CA THR A 32 -2.49 -8.72 2.85
C THR A 32 -1.12 -8.99 2.21
N PHE A 33 -1.10 -9.64 1.03
CA PHE A 33 0.13 -9.85 0.26
C PHE A 33 0.82 -8.52 -0.06
N VAL A 34 0.10 -7.55 -0.63
CA VAL A 34 0.69 -6.25 -0.99
C VAL A 34 1.12 -5.47 0.25
N ARG A 35 0.39 -5.56 1.36
CA ARG A 35 0.77 -4.92 2.61
C ARG A 35 2.06 -5.51 3.17
N ASP A 36 2.13 -6.82 3.33
CA ASP A 36 3.12 -7.46 4.19
C ASP A 36 4.29 -8.13 3.45
N GLU A 37 4.09 -8.56 2.21
CA GLU A 37 5.15 -9.20 1.41
C GLU A 37 5.84 -8.22 0.44
N ILE A 38 5.23 -7.06 0.19
CA ILE A 38 5.88 -5.94 -0.51
C ILE A 38 6.23 -4.88 0.52
N LEU A 39 7.51 -4.78 0.88
CA LEU A 39 7.96 -3.90 1.95
C LEU A 39 7.78 -2.42 1.58
N PHE A 40 7.62 -1.57 2.60
CA PHE A 40 7.62 -0.13 2.38
C PHE A 40 9.02 0.38 2.01
N GLY A 41 9.12 1.07 0.87
CA GLY A 41 10.37 1.65 0.37
C GLY A 41 10.15 2.48 -0.87
N TYR A 42 11.09 3.39 -1.19
CA TYR A 42 10.99 4.27 -2.34
C TYR A 42 11.63 3.63 -3.58
N ASN A 43 10.86 3.46 -4.64
CA ASN A 43 11.36 3.09 -5.96
C ASN A 43 12.02 4.32 -6.63
N ILE A 44 12.71 4.09 -7.74
CA ILE A 44 13.43 5.15 -8.48
C ILE A 44 12.49 6.26 -8.98
N ASP A 45 11.28 5.90 -9.37
CA ASP A 45 10.19 6.80 -9.75
C ASP A 45 8.82 6.10 -9.67
N ASP A 46 7.74 6.87 -9.86
CA ASP A 46 6.36 6.37 -9.79
C ASP A 46 5.88 5.68 -11.08
N THR A 47 6.67 5.69 -12.15
CA THR A 47 6.30 5.09 -13.45
C THR A 47 6.65 3.62 -13.56
N VAL A 48 7.25 3.05 -12.54
CA VAL A 48 7.62 1.63 -12.45
C VAL A 48 6.38 0.76 -12.68
N CYS A 49 6.50 -0.27 -13.52
CA CYS A 49 5.39 -1.17 -13.79
C CYS A 49 5.14 -2.16 -12.64
N ALA A 50 3.92 -2.67 -12.55
CA ALA A 50 3.50 -3.59 -11.48
C ALA A 50 4.39 -4.83 -11.37
N SER A 51 4.75 -5.44 -12.50
CA SER A 51 5.63 -6.61 -12.53
C SER A 51 7.02 -6.32 -11.97
N LYS A 52 7.53 -5.10 -12.14
CA LYS A 52 8.83 -4.68 -11.60
C LYS A 52 8.73 -4.45 -10.09
N VAL A 53 7.66 -3.83 -9.59
CA VAL A 53 7.43 -3.68 -8.14
C VAL A 53 7.36 -5.04 -7.45
N LEU A 54 6.66 -6.01 -8.08
CA LEU A 54 6.62 -7.39 -7.60
C LEU A 54 8.02 -8.02 -7.51
N MET A 55 8.85 -7.81 -8.53
CA MET A 55 10.23 -8.34 -8.55
C MET A 55 11.14 -7.65 -7.52
N ASP A 56 10.96 -6.35 -7.31
CA ASP A 56 11.74 -5.57 -6.35
C ASP A 56 11.38 -5.91 -4.90
N GLY A 57 10.14 -6.34 -4.65
CA GLY A 57 9.63 -6.69 -3.34
C GLY A 57 9.42 -5.50 -2.40
N TYR A 58 9.43 -4.26 -2.92
CA TYR A 58 9.16 -3.05 -2.14
C TYR A 58 8.52 -1.95 -3.01
N GLY A 59 7.89 -0.98 -2.33
CA GLY A 59 7.28 0.17 -2.98
C GLY A 59 6.71 1.19 -1.98
N GLN A 60 6.31 2.35 -2.51
CA GLN A 60 5.59 3.40 -1.79
C GLN A 60 4.11 3.45 -2.24
N CYS A 61 3.35 4.47 -1.82
CA CYS A 61 1.92 4.58 -2.11
C CYS A 61 1.58 4.35 -3.59
N ASN A 62 2.24 5.06 -4.51
CA ASN A 62 1.94 4.98 -5.92
C ASN A 62 2.35 3.64 -6.54
N THR A 63 3.52 3.12 -6.22
CA THR A 63 4.04 1.89 -6.82
C THR A 63 3.42 0.63 -6.21
N LYS A 64 3.23 0.56 -4.87
CA LYS A 64 2.44 -0.51 -4.25
C LYS A 64 1.00 -0.46 -4.73
N GLY A 65 0.40 0.74 -4.88
CA GLY A 65 -0.93 0.92 -5.48
C GLY A 65 -1.01 0.40 -6.92
N THR A 66 0.02 0.64 -7.72
CA THR A 66 0.13 0.11 -9.10
C THR A 66 0.15 -1.42 -9.09
N LEU A 67 0.93 -2.05 -8.22
CA LEU A 67 0.95 -3.51 -8.08
C LEU A 67 -0.40 -4.04 -7.58
N PHE A 68 -0.97 -3.40 -6.55
CA PHE A 68 -2.25 -3.81 -5.97
C PHE A 68 -3.36 -3.80 -7.03
N MET A 69 -3.51 -2.71 -7.78
CA MET A 69 -4.49 -2.64 -8.87
C MET A 69 -4.22 -3.66 -9.98
N ALA A 70 -2.96 -3.96 -10.29
CA ALA A 70 -2.64 -4.97 -11.29
C ALA A 70 -3.08 -6.38 -10.86
N LEU A 71 -2.84 -6.74 -9.60
CA LEU A 71 -3.28 -8.02 -9.02
C LEU A 71 -4.81 -8.13 -8.96
N LEU A 72 -5.49 -7.07 -8.49
CA LEU A 72 -6.95 -7.02 -8.46
C LEU A 72 -7.56 -7.20 -9.85
N ARG A 73 -7.07 -6.46 -10.85
CA ARG A 73 -7.57 -6.57 -12.24
C ARG A 73 -7.28 -7.91 -12.87
N ALA A 74 -6.14 -8.52 -12.57
CA ALA A 74 -5.81 -9.86 -13.03
C ALA A 74 -6.74 -10.93 -12.43
N CYS A 75 -7.35 -10.65 -11.28
CA CYS A 75 -8.34 -11.48 -10.61
C CYS A 75 -9.79 -11.00 -10.83
N ASN A 76 -10.03 -10.12 -11.82
CA ASN A 76 -11.33 -9.55 -12.19
C ASN A 76 -12.03 -8.76 -11.08
N ILE A 77 -11.29 -8.20 -10.13
CA ILE A 77 -11.83 -7.30 -9.10
C ILE A 77 -11.75 -5.85 -9.60
N PRO A 78 -12.88 -5.13 -9.74
CA PRO A 78 -12.88 -3.74 -10.18
C PRO A 78 -12.18 -2.84 -9.16
N CYS A 79 -11.27 -1.99 -9.65
CA CYS A 79 -10.51 -1.08 -8.79
C CYS A 79 -10.13 0.19 -9.54
N ARG A 80 -9.90 1.27 -8.78
CA ARG A 80 -9.43 2.55 -9.30
C ARG A 80 -8.47 3.21 -8.31
N VAL A 81 -7.63 4.12 -8.81
CA VAL A 81 -6.76 4.94 -7.97
C VAL A 81 -7.50 6.23 -7.59
N HIS A 82 -7.35 6.63 -6.34
CA HIS A 82 -7.72 7.96 -5.86
C HIS A 82 -6.43 8.73 -5.52
N GLY A 83 -6.22 9.87 -6.20
CA GLY A 83 -5.05 10.72 -6.01
C GLY A 83 -5.42 12.04 -5.33
N PHE A 84 -4.60 12.48 -4.38
CA PHE A 84 -4.78 13.73 -3.64
C PHE A 84 -3.43 14.25 -3.12
N THR A 85 -3.44 15.38 -2.42
CA THR A 85 -2.24 15.92 -1.80
C THR A 85 -2.35 15.87 -0.28
N ILE A 86 -1.23 15.53 0.37
CA ILE A 86 -1.07 15.53 1.83
C ILE A 86 -0.02 16.54 2.25
N ASP A 87 -0.09 17.04 3.48
CA ASP A 87 1.00 17.83 4.04
C ASP A 87 2.24 16.94 4.21
N LYS A 88 3.40 17.43 3.80
CA LYS A 88 4.67 16.69 3.91
C LYS A 88 5.05 16.30 5.34
N GLU A 89 4.41 16.87 6.35
CA GLU A 89 4.64 16.47 7.75
C GLU A 89 4.34 14.99 7.98
N LEU A 90 3.36 14.43 7.25
CA LEU A 90 3.09 13.00 7.27
C LEU A 90 4.31 12.18 6.85
N GLN A 91 5.14 12.71 5.97
CA GLN A 91 6.35 12.05 5.45
C GLN A 91 7.61 12.34 6.30
N LYS A 92 7.50 13.16 7.35
CA LYS A 92 8.62 13.49 8.21
C LYS A 92 9.16 12.24 8.90
N GLY A 93 10.45 11.99 8.70
CA GLY A 93 11.12 10.79 9.20
C GLY A 93 11.21 9.65 8.18
N ALA A 94 10.21 9.45 7.32
CA ALA A 94 10.32 8.60 6.13
C ALA A 94 11.14 9.33 5.04
N MET A 95 10.80 10.58 4.75
CA MET A 95 11.66 11.49 4.02
C MET A 95 12.59 12.23 5.01
N THR A 96 13.89 12.25 4.76
CA THR A 96 14.88 12.83 5.66
C THR A 96 15.83 13.81 4.96
N GLY A 97 16.55 14.60 5.78
CA GLY A 97 17.62 15.47 5.31
C GLY A 97 17.20 16.49 4.26
N ILE A 98 18.02 16.60 3.21
CA ILE A 98 17.85 17.59 2.14
C ILE A 98 16.60 17.31 1.29
N VAL A 99 16.19 16.04 1.18
CA VAL A 99 14.98 15.64 0.43
C VAL A 99 13.74 16.21 1.12
N TYR A 100 13.60 16.01 2.42
CA TYR A 100 12.48 16.58 3.19
C TYR A 100 12.47 18.11 3.18
N LYS A 101 13.67 18.74 3.32
CA LYS A 101 13.79 20.20 3.34
C LYS A 101 13.30 20.84 2.04
N ASN A 102 13.64 20.23 0.88
CA ASN A 102 13.32 20.74 -0.43
C ASN A 102 11.97 20.24 -0.98
N ALA A 103 11.33 19.26 -0.33
CA ALA A 103 10.00 18.79 -0.72
C ALA A 103 8.96 19.92 -0.61
N PRO A 104 8.02 20.04 -1.58
CA PRO A 104 6.92 20.98 -1.49
C PRO A 104 6.08 20.68 -0.24
N ARG A 105 5.33 21.70 0.27
CA ARG A 105 4.45 21.49 1.44
C ARG A 105 3.42 20.40 1.18
N ASN A 106 2.82 20.41 0.01
CA ASN A 106 1.85 19.41 -0.41
C ASN A 106 2.53 18.40 -1.33
N VAL A 107 2.54 17.14 -0.95
CA VAL A 107 3.08 16.02 -1.71
C VAL A 107 1.94 15.14 -2.25
N LEU A 108 2.12 14.61 -3.45
CA LEU A 108 1.16 13.68 -4.03
C LEU A 108 1.08 12.40 -3.20
N HIS A 109 -0.14 11.97 -2.94
CA HIS A 109 -0.44 10.72 -2.28
C HIS A 109 -1.59 10.01 -3.00
N SER A 110 -1.71 8.70 -2.83
CA SER A 110 -2.79 7.93 -3.43
C SER A 110 -3.16 6.72 -2.58
N TRP A 111 -4.42 6.33 -2.69
CA TRP A 111 -4.90 5.01 -2.25
C TRP A 111 -5.59 4.30 -3.41
N VAL A 112 -5.98 3.05 -3.18
CA VAL A 112 -6.75 2.23 -4.12
C VAL A 112 -8.16 2.07 -3.60
N GLU A 113 -9.14 2.30 -4.47
CA GLU A 113 -10.52 1.96 -4.20
C GLU A 113 -10.87 0.66 -4.91
N VAL A 114 -11.57 -0.22 -4.22
CA VAL A 114 -12.07 -1.49 -4.74
C VAL A 114 -13.58 -1.52 -4.71
N TYR A 115 -14.19 -2.12 -5.73
CA TYR A 115 -15.63 -2.31 -5.80
C TYR A 115 -15.96 -3.74 -5.37
N PHE A 116 -16.73 -3.87 -4.30
CA PHE A 116 -17.13 -5.15 -3.73
C PHE A 116 -18.53 -5.02 -3.11
N GLU A 117 -19.41 -5.99 -3.31
CA GLU A 117 -20.80 -6.00 -2.80
C GLU A 117 -21.52 -4.65 -3.04
N ASP A 118 -21.52 -4.19 -4.30
CA ASP A 118 -22.14 -2.94 -4.75
C ASP A 118 -21.65 -1.65 -4.06
N THR A 119 -20.48 -1.71 -3.40
CA THR A 119 -19.90 -0.58 -2.68
C THR A 119 -18.44 -0.35 -3.04
N TRP A 120 -17.99 0.91 -3.08
CA TRP A 120 -16.59 1.28 -3.19
C TRP A 120 -15.96 1.41 -1.80
N TYR A 121 -14.87 0.68 -1.57
CA TYR A 121 -14.06 0.72 -0.34
C TYR A 121 -12.73 1.39 -0.61
N GLU A 122 -12.38 2.36 0.22
CA GLU A 122 -11.08 3.05 0.19
C GLU A 122 -10.06 2.25 0.98
N LEU A 123 -8.99 1.81 0.33
CA LEU A 123 -7.93 1.01 0.94
C LEU A 123 -6.61 1.77 0.87
N GLU A 124 -6.08 2.17 2.02
CA GLU A 124 -4.81 2.90 2.16
C GLU A 124 -3.78 2.13 2.99
N ALA A 125 -4.21 1.39 4.01
CA ALA A 125 -3.31 0.76 4.97
C ALA A 125 -2.41 -0.35 4.39
N PHE A 126 -2.59 -0.77 3.14
CA PHE A 126 -1.68 -1.67 2.43
C PHE A 126 -0.29 -1.06 2.15
N ILE A 127 -0.14 0.27 2.28
CA ILE A 127 1.09 0.97 1.90
C ILE A 127 2.25 0.62 2.84
N LEU A 128 1.98 0.54 4.14
CA LEU A 128 2.99 0.26 5.17
C LEU A 128 2.90 -1.19 5.63
N ASP A 129 4.00 -1.91 5.50
CA ASP A 129 4.06 -3.28 6.01
C ASP A 129 4.05 -3.34 7.55
N VAL A 130 3.56 -4.46 8.09
CA VAL A 130 3.44 -4.67 9.53
C VAL A 130 4.81 -4.63 10.24
N GLN A 131 5.90 -5.02 9.58
CA GLN A 131 7.23 -4.98 10.18
C GLN A 131 7.72 -3.54 10.34
N TYR A 132 7.48 -2.68 9.32
CA TYR A 132 7.78 -1.25 9.39
C TYR A 132 6.99 -0.60 10.53
N LEU A 133 5.68 -0.85 10.59
CA LEU A 133 4.80 -0.32 11.63
C LEU A 133 5.25 -0.74 13.04
N ARG A 134 5.58 -2.03 13.24
CA ARG A 134 6.09 -2.55 14.52
C ARG A 134 7.39 -1.89 14.95
N LYS A 135 8.35 -1.74 14.03
CA LYS A 135 9.61 -1.02 14.31
C LYS A 135 9.35 0.43 14.72
N LEU A 136 8.39 1.08 14.06
CA LEU A 136 8.01 2.45 14.38
C LEU A 136 7.35 2.54 15.77
N GLN A 137 6.48 1.59 16.13
CA GLN A 137 5.86 1.49 17.45
C GLN A 137 6.90 1.26 18.57
N ILE A 138 7.90 0.40 18.32
CA ILE A 138 9.01 0.19 19.26
C ILE A 138 9.81 1.48 19.46
N LYS A 139 10.14 2.18 18.37
CA LYS A 139 10.89 3.44 18.39
C LYS A 139 10.15 4.56 19.13
N ASN A 140 8.82 4.55 19.11
CA ASN A 140 7.96 5.55 19.72
C ASN A 140 7.04 4.92 20.78
N SER A 141 7.62 4.08 21.66
CA SER A 141 6.88 3.28 22.65
C SER A 141 6.05 4.12 23.63
N ASP A 142 6.45 5.37 23.86
CA ASP A 142 5.76 6.31 24.76
C ASP A 142 4.50 6.93 24.13
N CYS A 143 4.30 6.78 22.81
CA CYS A 143 3.10 7.28 22.14
C CYS A 143 1.89 6.40 22.48
N THR A 144 0.89 6.98 23.16
CA THR A 144 -0.32 6.27 23.61
C THR A 144 -1.60 6.74 22.92
N GLY A 145 -1.50 7.63 21.96
CA GLY A 145 -2.66 8.21 21.26
C GLY A 145 -2.42 8.32 19.76
N ALA A 146 -2.84 9.45 19.20
CA ALA A 146 -2.66 9.73 17.78
C ALA A 146 -1.18 9.87 17.42
N PHE A 147 -0.82 9.41 16.22
CA PHE A 147 0.52 9.53 15.67
C PHE A 147 0.46 10.07 14.25
N CYS A 148 1.37 11.00 13.93
CA CYS A 148 1.55 11.53 12.59
C CYS A 148 3.05 11.65 12.27
N GLY A 149 3.48 11.07 11.16
CA GLY A 149 4.85 11.06 10.68
C GLY A 149 5.27 9.68 10.16
N TYR A 150 6.42 9.60 9.52
CA TYR A 150 6.95 8.36 8.95
C TYR A 150 5.99 7.66 7.95
N GLY A 151 5.11 8.43 7.30
CA GLY A 151 4.06 7.88 6.42
C GLY A 151 2.84 7.32 7.15
N VAL A 152 2.75 7.47 8.47
CA VAL A 152 1.63 6.98 9.30
C VAL A 152 0.82 8.16 9.84
N ALA A 153 -0.50 8.09 9.71
CA ALA A 153 -1.44 8.97 10.40
C ALA A 153 -2.59 8.13 10.98
N VAL A 154 -2.57 7.92 12.29
CA VAL A 154 -3.55 7.08 12.99
C VAL A 154 -4.02 7.72 14.29
N LYS A 155 -5.26 7.43 14.69
CA LYS A 155 -5.84 7.93 15.95
C LYS A 155 -5.36 7.14 17.17
N ASP A 156 -5.12 5.85 17.00
CA ASP A 156 -4.54 4.96 18.01
C ASP A 156 -3.29 4.29 17.42
N PHE A 157 -2.12 4.74 17.88
CA PHE A 157 -0.87 4.23 17.36
C PHE A 157 -0.52 2.84 17.87
N LYS A 158 -1.04 2.44 19.03
CA LYS A 158 -0.81 1.10 19.58
C LYS A 158 -1.67 0.05 18.89
N HIS A 159 -2.89 0.42 18.50
CA HIS A 159 -3.88 -0.48 17.89
C HIS A 159 -4.45 0.12 16.61
N PRO A 160 -3.61 0.37 15.58
CA PRO A 160 -4.08 0.93 14.33
C PRO A 160 -4.94 -0.09 13.57
N VAL A 161 -6.02 0.40 12.96
CA VAL A 161 -6.85 -0.43 12.07
C VAL A 161 -6.13 -0.52 10.72
N ILE A 162 -5.55 -1.68 10.43
CA ILE A 162 -4.77 -1.94 9.22
C ILE A 162 -5.26 -3.16 8.45
N ASP A 163 -6.17 -3.93 9.02
CA ASP A 163 -6.76 -5.09 8.35
C ASP A 163 -7.99 -4.69 7.55
N PHE A 164 -8.14 -5.29 6.38
CA PHE A 164 -9.36 -5.23 5.62
C PHE A 164 -10.27 -6.38 6.08
N ASP A 165 -11.34 -6.03 6.78
CA ASP A 165 -12.30 -6.97 7.33
C ASP A 165 -13.74 -6.48 7.10
N ARG A 166 -14.71 -7.40 7.16
CA ARG A 166 -16.15 -7.09 7.02
C ARG A 166 -16.69 -6.42 8.26
#